data_6a6e9ab76992ec1f53df54b4da04414a
#
_entry.id   6a6e9ab76992ec1f53df54b4da04414a
#
_cell.length_a   1.000
_cell.length_b   1.000
_cell.length_c   1.000
_cell.angle_alpha   90.00
_cell.angle_beta   90.00
_cell.angle_gamma   90.00
#
_symmetry.space_group_name_H-M   'P 1'
#
loop_
_entity.id
_entity.type
_entity.pdbx_description
1 polymer ?
#
loop_
_entity_poly.entity_id
_entity_poly.type
_entity_poly.pdbx_seq_one_letter_code
_entity_poly.pdbx_strand_id
1 'polypeptide(L)'
;MSATNINCVESVRIGSHVLLGAGCLITDSNHHSLDWRTRCLEGDTDKKSAPVVIEDYVFVGAKSIILKGVTIGEKSIIQAGSVVVHDIPAHCIAGGNPCKVIKYLKQAL
;
A
#
# COMPACT_ATOMS: atom_id res chain seq x y z
N MET A 1 -3.44 -4.51 -15.26
CA MET A 1 -4.12 -4.27 -13.96
C MET A 1 -5.60 -4.38 -14.15
N SER A 2 -6.25 -5.25 -13.42
CA SER A 2 -7.70 -5.36 -13.48
C SER A 2 -8.27 -4.92 -12.14
N ALA A 3 -9.30 -4.05 -12.19
CA ALA A 3 -10.07 -3.63 -11.03
C ALA A 3 -9.21 -3.10 -9.87
N THR A 4 -8.13 -2.41 -10.17
CA THR A 4 -7.31 -1.74 -9.14
C THR A 4 -7.88 -0.36 -8.89
N ASN A 5 -8.10 -0.02 -7.61
CA ASN A 5 -8.48 1.31 -7.19
C ASN A 5 -7.30 2.06 -6.60
N ILE A 6 -7.01 3.23 -7.16
CA ILE A 6 -5.97 4.10 -6.64
C ILE A 6 -6.62 5.42 -6.25
N ASN A 7 -6.61 5.72 -4.96
CA ASN A 7 -7.12 6.98 -4.43
C ASN A 7 -5.94 7.86 -4.03
N CYS A 8 -5.71 8.91 -4.77
CA CYS A 8 -4.55 9.77 -4.59
C CYS A 8 -4.98 11.18 -4.21
N VAL A 9 -4.56 11.63 -3.02
CA VAL A 9 -4.77 12.99 -2.54
C VAL A 9 -3.45 13.77 -2.61
N GLU A 10 -2.36 13.13 -2.27
CA GLU A 10 -1.04 13.74 -2.23
C GLU A 10 -0.13 13.15 -3.30
N SER A 11 0.25 11.87 -3.16
CA SER A 11 1.15 11.22 -4.11
C SER A 11 1.08 9.71 -3.98
N VAL A 12 0.91 9.04 -5.12
CA VAL A 12 1.11 7.60 -5.25
C VAL A 12 2.07 7.37 -6.41
N ARG A 13 3.23 6.76 -6.14
CA ARG A 13 4.25 6.48 -7.15
C ARG A 13 4.38 4.98 -7.33
N ILE A 14 4.26 4.54 -8.56
CA ILE A 14 4.37 3.13 -8.91
C ILE A 14 5.49 2.99 -9.92
N GLY A 15 6.48 2.17 -9.61
CA GLY A 15 7.64 1.96 -10.45
C GLY A 15 7.36 1.16 -11.70
N SER A 16 8.42 0.71 -12.34
CA SER A 16 8.37 -0.05 -13.60
C SER A 16 8.12 -1.54 -13.33
N HIS A 17 7.40 -2.18 -14.24
CA HIS A 17 7.15 -3.63 -14.19
C HIS A 17 6.47 -4.08 -12.89
N VAL A 18 5.61 -3.24 -12.34
CA VAL A 18 4.81 -3.59 -11.16
C VAL A 18 3.55 -4.31 -11.60
N LEU A 19 3.25 -5.42 -10.94
CA LEU A 19 2.01 -6.15 -11.15
C LEU A 19 1.09 -5.94 -9.95
N LEU A 20 -0.12 -5.44 -10.22
CA LEU A 20 -1.14 -5.26 -9.20
C LEU A 20 -2.28 -6.24 -9.49
N GLY A 21 -2.51 -7.13 -8.56
CA GLY A 21 -3.60 -8.09 -8.67
C GLY A 21 -4.97 -7.43 -8.65
N ALA A 22 -5.98 -8.16 -9.10
CA ALA A 22 -7.34 -7.65 -9.19
C ALA A 22 -7.89 -7.24 -7.82
N GLY A 23 -8.62 -6.13 -7.78
CA GLY A 23 -9.29 -5.67 -6.56
C GLY A 23 -8.38 -5.05 -5.51
N CYS A 24 -7.14 -4.72 -5.87
CA CYS A 24 -6.26 -3.99 -4.95
C CYS A 24 -6.77 -2.58 -4.72
N LEU A 25 -6.55 -2.07 -3.50
CA LEU A 25 -6.80 -0.68 -3.15
C LEU A 25 -5.49 -0.06 -2.69
N ILE A 26 -5.12 1.07 -3.31
CA ILE A 26 -3.97 1.86 -2.90
C ILE A 26 -4.49 3.24 -2.53
N THR A 27 -4.21 3.70 -1.32
CA THR A 27 -4.65 5.02 -0.89
C THR A 27 -3.57 5.69 -0.07
N ASP A 28 -3.38 6.99 -0.30
CA ASP A 28 -2.42 7.81 0.43
C ASP A 28 -3.08 8.68 1.51
N SER A 29 -4.33 8.43 1.81
CA SER A 29 -5.08 9.26 2.76
C SER A 29 -6.03 8.40 3.59
N ASN A 30 -6.25 8.85 4.82
CA ASN A 30 -7.33 8.29 5.64
C ASN A 30 -8.71 8.70 5.14
N HIS A 31 -8.79 9.73 4.30
CA HIS A 31 -10.01 10.33 3.76
C HIS A 31 -10.90 11.01 4.79
N HIS A 32 -10.72 10.72 6.07
CA HIS A 32 -11.50 11.29 7.16
C HIS A 32 -10.61 11.55 8.35
N SER A 33 -11.00 12.51 9.19
CA SER A 33 -10.31 12.76 10.45
C SER A 33 -10.44 11.57 11.37
N LEU A 34 -9.37 11.26 12.10
CA LEU A 34 -9.40 10.23 13.15
C LEU A 34 -10.09 10.72 14.41
N ASP A 35 -10.18 12.04 14.61
CA ASP A 35 -10.94 12.64 15.70
C ASP A 35 -12.43 12.64 15.33
N TRP A 36 -13.23 11.94 16.11
CA TRP A 36 -14.65 11.80 15.82
C TRP A 36 -15.39 13.16 15.79
N ARG A 37 -14.99 14.09 16.64
CA ARG A 37 -15.63 15.42 16.67
C ARG A 37 -15.33 16.19 15.39
N THR A 38 -14.07 16.23 15.00
CA THR A 38 -13.67 16.87 13.74
C THR A 38 -14.37 16.22 12.56
N ARG A 39 -14.38 14.90 12.52
CA ARG A 39 -14.99 14.14 11.43
C ARG A 39 -16.50 14.37 11.31
N CYS A 40 -17.21 14.34 12.45
CA CYS A 40 -18.67 14.33 12.43
C CYS A 40 -19.31 15.69 12.67
N LEU A 41 -18.63 16.60 13.36
CA LEU A 41 -19.22 17.86 13.81
C LEU A 41 -18.50 19.10 13.31
N GLU A 42 -17.25 19.01 12.92
CA GLU A 42 -16.39 20.16 12.62
C GLU A 42 -15.90 20.20 11.16
N GLY A 43 -16.59 19.56 10.25
CA GLY A 43 -16.30 19.64 8.82
C GLY A 43 -15.27 18.66 8.29
N ASP A 44 -14.82 17.72 9.11
CA ASP A 44 -13.91 16.65 8.68
C ASP A 44 -12.63 17.19 8.03
N THR A 45 -11.96 18.12 8.70
CA THR A 45 -10.85 18.89 8.11
C THR A 45 -9.47 18.30 8.37
N ASP A 46 -9.30 17.43 9.38
CA ASP A 46 -7.99 16.89 9.76
C ASP A 46 -7.77 15.50 9.13
N LYS A 47 -7.67 15.48 7.80
CA LYS A 47 -7.49 14.24 7.04
C LYS A 47 -6.00 14.00 6.81
N LYS A 48 -5.45 12.99 7.45
CA LYS A 48 -4.04 12.67 7.32
C LYS A 48 -3.75 11.99 5.99
N SER A 49 -2.68 12.40 5.34
CA SER A 49 -2.16 11.76 4.13
C SER A 49 -0.64 11.62 4.22
N ALA A 50 -0.11 10.70 3.45
CA ALA A 50 1.33 10.52 3.30
C ALA A 50 1.58 9.74 2.00
N PRO A 51 2.65 10.07 1.26
CA PRO A 51 2.92 9.43 -0.03
C PRO A 51 3.04 7.92 0.06
N VAL A 52 2.56 7.23 -0.96
CA VAL A 52 2.76 5.80 -1.15
C VAL A 52 3.73 5.59 -2.30
N VAL A 53 4.72 4.72 -2.10
CA VAL A 53 5.70 4.38 -3.13
C VAL A 53 5.76 2.87 -3.29
N ILE A 54 5.57 2.40 -4.51
CA ILE A 54 5.77 1.00 -4.88
C ILE A 54 6.92 0.97 -5.86
N GLU A 55 8.04 0.35 -5.48
CA GLU A 55 9.25 0.35 -6.28
C GLU A 55 9.16 -0.68 -7.41
N ASP A 56 10.24 -0.76 -8.22
CA ASP A 56 10.24 -1.56 -9.44
C ASP A 56 10.08 -3.06 -9.15
N TYR A 57 9.45 -3.77 -10.07
CA TYR A 57 9.30 -5.22 -10.06
C TYR A 57 8.54 -5.78 -8.85
N VAL A 58 7.73 -4.97 -8.20
CA VAL A 58 6.89 -5.43 -7.09
C VAL A 58 5.66 -6.16 -7.64
N PHE A 59 5.28 -7.25 -6.98
CA PHE A 59 4.03 -7.94 -7.24
C PHE A 59 3.12 -7.82 -6.02
N VAL A 60 1.96 -7.22 -6.20
CA VAL A 60 0.94 -7.11 -5.15
C VAL A 60 -0.19 -8.08 -5.46
N GLY A 61 -0.42 -9.03 -4.59
CA GLY A 61 -1.47 -10.03 -4.75
C GLY A 61 -2.87 -9.41 -4.70
N ALA A 62 -3.83 -10.13 -5.27
CA ALA A 62 -5.21 -9.65 -5.42
C ALA A 62 -5.83 -9.25 -4.07
N LYS A 63 -6.68 -8.25 -4.11
CA LYS A 63 -7.46 -7.75 -2.96
C LYS A 63 -6.60 -7.31 -1.79
N SER A 64 -5.37 -6.90 -2.04
CA SER A 64 -4.52 -6.29 -1.02
C SER A 64 -4.86 -4.81 -0.87
N ILE A 65 -4.61 -4.28 0.31
CA ILE A 65 -4.84 -2.87 0.62
C ILE A 65 -3.51 -2.26 1.04
N ILE A 66 -3.10 -1.18 0.37
CA ILE A 66 -1.87 -0.47 0.69
C ILE A 66 -2.25 0.92 1.17
N LEU A 67 -1.85 1.24 2.39
CA LEU A 67 -2.28 2.44 3.10
C LEU A 67 -1.21 3.52 3.07
N LYS A 68 -1.61 4.71 3.51
CA LYS A 68 -0.76 5.91 3.45
C LYS A 68 0.61 5.71 4.06
N GLY A 69 1.61 6.36 3.48
CA GLY A 69 2.97 6.40 4.00
C GLY A 69 3.80 5.16 3.74
N VAL A 70 3.26 4.16 3.05
CA VAL A 70 3.96 2.90 2.82
C VAL A 70 4.89 3.00 1.63
N THR A 71 6.11 2.50 1.78
CA THR A 71 7.03 2.21 0.67
C THR A 71 7.22 0.70 0.60
N ILE A 72 6.94 0.12 -0.57
CA ILE A 72 7.22 -1.29 -0.83
C ILE A 72 8.50 -1.38 -1.64
N GLY A 73 9.52 -2.01 -1.08
CA GLY A 73 10.83 -2.15 -1.70
C GLY A 73 10.83 -3.01 -2.94
N GLU A 74 11.79 -2.77 -3.83
CA GLU A 74 11.83 -3.42 -5.15
C GLU A 74 11.82 -4.94 -5.07
N LYS A 75 11.23 -5.56 -6.08
CA LYS A 75 11.18 -7.02 -6.25
C LYS A 75 10.47 -7.77 -5.13
N SER A 76 9.81 -7.08 -4.22
CA SER A 76 9.05 -7.74 -3.16
C SER A 76 7.71 -8.23 -3.64
N ILE A 77 7.18 -9.21 -2.96
CA ILE A 77 5.88 -9.82 -3.25
C ILE A 77 4.99 -9.63 -2.03
N ILE A 78 3.82 -9.07 -2.26
CA ILE A 78 2.78 -8.95 -1.25
C ILE A 78 1.73 -10.02 -1.51
N GLN A 79 1.49 -10.86 -0.53
CA GLN A 79 0.50 -11.93 -0.68
C GLN A 79 -0.91 -11.36 -0.79
N ALA A 80 -1.78 -12.09 -1.48
CA ALA A 80 -3.16 -11.69 -1.69
C ALA A 80 -3.88 -11.45 -0.35
N GLY A 81 -4.77 -10.46 -0.33
CA GLY A 81 -5.57 -10.15 0.85
C GLY A 81 -4.80 -9.50 1.99
N SER A 82 -3.61 -9.00 1.75
CA SER A 82 -2.81 -8.35 2.78
C SER A 82 -3.23 -6.90 3.00
N VAL A 83 -3.01 -6.40 4.22
CA VAL A 83 -3.20 -4.98 4.55
C VAL A 83 -1.85 -4.41 4.95
N VAL A 84 -1.27 -3.60 4.07
CA VAL A 84 0.08 -3.07 4.23
C VAL A 84 -0.01 -1.71 4.91
N VAL A 85 0.49 -1.64 6.15
CA VAL A 85 0.45 -0.43 6.98
C VAL A 85 1.85 0.08 7.33
N HIS A 86 2.88 -0.71 7.07
CA HIS A 86 4.28 -0.35 7.31
C HIS A 86 5.10 -0.59 6.06
N ASP A 87 6.26 0.05 5.98
CA ASP A 87 7.19 -0.18 4.88
C ASP A 87 7.58 -1.65 4.77
N ILE A 88 7.70 -2.10 3.54
CA ILE A 88 8.14 -3.46 3.23
C ILE A 88 9.53 -3.37 2.59
N PRO A 89 10.53 -4.05 3.13
CA PRO A 89 11.87 -4.02 2.55
C PRO A 89 11.91 -4.68 1.17
N ALA A 90 12.97 -4.41 0.43
CA ALA A 90 13.18 -5.02 -0.88
C ALA A 90 13.44 -6.52 -0.77
N HIS A 91 13.18 -7.23 -1.85
CA HIS A 91 13.55 -8.65 -2.02
C HIS A 91 12.94 -9.56 -0.96
N CYS A 92 11.67 -9.36 -0.62
CA CYS A 92 11.03 -10.23 0.36
C CYS A 92 9.61 -10.61 -0.06
N ILE A 93 9.07 -11.62 0.61
CA ILE A 93 7.65 -11.95 0.58
C ILE A 93 7.06 -11.48 1.90
N ALA A 94 6.00 -10.69 1.82
CA ALA A 94 5.28 -10.19 2.98
C ALA A 94 3.79 -10.47 2.84
N GLY A 95 3.10 -10.63 3.94
CA GLY A 95 1.67 -10.90 3.90
C GLY A 95 1.00 -10.76 5.24
N GLY A 96 -0.31 -10.80 5.19
CA GLY A 96 -1.18 -10.76 6.38
C GLY A 96 -1.80 -9.41 6.65
N ASN A 97 -2.51 -9.34 7.76
CA ASN A 97 -3.13 -8.12 8.27
C ASN A 97 -2.85 -8.02 9.78
N PRO A 98 -1.95 -7.13 10.23
CA PRO A 98 -1.11 -6.28 9.41
C PRO A 98 -0.06 -7.08 8.63
N CYS A 99 0.30 -6.57 7.46
CA CYS A 99 1.28 -7.22 6.60
C CYS A 99 2.67 -7.20 7.24
N LYS A 100 3.33 -8.35 7.25
CA LYS A 100 4.67 -8.50 7.82
C LYS A 100 5.53 -9.35 6.90
N VAL A 101 6.85 -9.15 6.97
CA VAL A 101 7.80 -9.95 6.21
C VAL A 101 7.68 -11.42 6.64
N ILE A 102 7.52 -12.30 5.66
CA ILE A 102 7.48 -13.75 5.87
C ILE A 102 8.86 -14.34 5.64
N LYS A 103 9.50 -13.97 4.54
CA LYS A 103 10.86 -14.41 4.26
C LYS A 103 11.52 -13.49 3.24
N TYR A 104 12.85 -13.52 3.18
CA TYR A 104 13.61 -12.82 2.16
C TYR A 104 13.86 -13.74 0.97
N LEU A 105 13.78 -13.16 -0.23
CA LEU A 105 14.05 -13.89 -1.46
C LEU A 105 15.54 -13.95 -1.72
N LYS A 106 15.99 -15.06 -2.29
CA LYS A 106 17.36 -15.13 -2.79
C LYS A 106 17.46 -14.25 -4.02
N GLN A 107 18.50 -13.43 -4.07
CA GLN A 107 18.75 -12.64 -5.26
C GLN A 107 19.29 -13.54 -6.37
N ALA A 108 18.76 -13.31 -7.58
CA ALA A 108 19.31 -13.98 -8.76
C ALA A 108 20.73 -13.44 -9.04
N LEU A 109 21.60 -14.32 -9.38
CA LEU A 109 22.96 -13.97 -9.75
C LEU A 109 23.05 -13.63 -11.24
#